data_df52b258f6d5ecbff588ca4cc7bda0ca
#
_entry.id   df52b258f6d5ecbff588ca4cc7bda0ca
#
_cell.length_a   1.000
_cell.length_b   1.000
_cell.length_c   1.000
_cell.angle_alpha   90.00
_cell.angle_beta   90.00
_cell.angle_gamma   90.00
#
_symmetry.space_group_name_H-M   'P 1'
#
loop_
_entity.id
_entity.type
_entity.pdbx_description
1 polymer ?
#
loop_
_entity_poly.entity_id
_entity_poly.type
_entity_poly.pdbx_seq_one_letter_code
_entity_poly.pdbx_strand_id
1 'polypeptide(L)'
;MKKTIQGLLLGLLLVLVNFTSPALSEEQPQQQPGVSSLPVMVQCGSAATIMKSITGEFNEVPFAKMLVSFTAPSGQQLSGWGTIWVNATTGSWSYVVSFPDSDSVCYFLGGKDFGPATKGIKS
;
A
#
# COMPACT_ATOMS: atom_id res chain seq x y z
N MET A 1 -37.35 -46.72 -35.46
CA MET A 1 -35.92 -46.41 -35.41
C MET A 1 -35.56 -44.93 -35.48
N LYS A 2 -36.48 -44.05 -35.74
CA LYS A 2 -36.17 -42.57 -35.79
C LYS A 2 -36.40 -41.83 -34.46
N LYS A 3 -36.83 -42.52 -33.40
CA LYS A 3 -37.22 -41.90 -32.12
C LYS A 3 -36.09 -41.87 -31.07
N THR A 4 -35.00 -42.58 -31.31
CA THR A 4 -33.91 -42.70 -30.34
C THR A 4 -32.83 -41.62 -30.50
N ILE A 5 -32.81 -40.89 -31.60
CA ILE A 5 -31.78 -39.88 -31.89
C ILE A 5 -32.16 -38.53 -31.28
N GLN A 6 -33.44 -38.26 -31.07
CA GLN A 6 -33.87 -36.99 -30.50
C GLN A 6 -33.67 -36.87 -28.98
N GLY A 7 -33.59 -38.01 -28.29
CA GLY A 7 -33.32 -37.98 -26.85
C GLY A 7 -31.90 -37.68 -26.45
N LEU A 8 -30.94 -37.97 -27.33
CA LEU A 8 -29.53 -37.77 -27.07
C LEU A 8 -29.08 -36.32 -27.26
N LEU A 9 -29.76 -35.57 -28.10
CA LEU A 9 -29.43 -34.17 -28.37
C LEU A 9 -29.94 -33.25 -27.25
N LEU A 10 -31.00 -33.60 -26.56
CA LEU A 10 -31.52 -32.85 -25.43
C LEU A 10 -30.66 -33.01 -24.15
N GLY A 11 -30.02 -34.17 -24.00
CA GLY A 11 -29.10 -34.39 -22.87
C GLY A 11 -27.80 -33.64 -22.99
N LEU A 12 -27.32 -33.39 -24.20
CA LEU A 12 -26.09 -32.68 -24.42
C LEU A 12 -26.21 -31.15 -24.20
N LEU A 13 -27.39 -30.59 -24.43
CA LEU A 13 -27.61 -29.15 -24.23
C LEU A 13 -27.72 -28.78 -22.76
N LEU A 14 -28.15 -29.69 -21.91
CA LEU A 14 -28.29 -29.45 -20.47
C LEU A 14 -26.94 -29.43 -19.72
N VAL A 15 -25.95 -30.11 -20.27
CA VAL A 15 -24.61 -30.15 -19.64
C VAL A 15 -23.81 -28.88 -19.87
N LEU A 16 -24.09 -28.15 -20.95
CA LEU A 16 -23.40 -26.92 -21.28
C LEU A 16 -23.80 -25.71 -20.42
N VAL A 17 -24.96 -25.77 -19.76
CA VAL A 17 -25.45 -24.66 -18.93
C VAL A 17 -24.81 -24.64 -17.52
N ASN A 18 -24.19 -25.74 -17.12
CA ASN A 18 -23.58 -25.86 -15.80
C ASN A 18 -22.09 -25.39 -15.74
N PHE A 19 -21.56 -24.91 -16.84
CA PHE A 19 -20.22 -24.33 -16.91
C PHE A 19 -20.20 -22.80 -16.73
N THR A 20 -21.13 -22.20 -16.04
CA THR A 20 -20.94 -20.88 -15.55
C THR A 20 -19.92 -20.96 -14.41
N SER A 21 -18.69 -20.64 -14.74
CA SER A 21 -17.66 -20.46 -13.73
C SER A 21 -18.18 -19.54 -12.64
N PRO A 22 -18.03 -19.90 -11.36
CA PRO A 22 -18.29 -18.95 -10.30
C PRO A 22 -17.44 -17.72 -10.58
N ALA A 23 -18.08 -16.57 -10.70
CA ALA A 23 -17.36 -15.33 -10.75
C ALA A 23 -16.36 -15.33 -9.60
N LEU A 24 -15.08 -15.18 -9.91
CA LEU A 24 -14.07 -14.89 -8.91
C LEU A 24 -14.55 -13.63 -8.19
N SER A 25 -15.17 -13.81 -7.07
CA SER A 25 -15.42 -12.72 -6.15
C SER A 25 -14.04 -12.29 -5.67
N GLU A 26 -13.52 -11.21 -6.23
CA GLU A 26 -12.46 -10.49 -5.58
C GLU A 26 -13.01 -10.09 -4.21
N GLU A 27 -12.49 -10.71 -3.17
CA GLU A 27 -12.76 -10.27 -1.82
C GLU A 27 -12.15 -8.87 -1.69
N GLN A 28 -12.99 -7.87 -1.95
CA GLN A 28 -12.66 -6.52 -1.57
C GLN A 28 -12.48 -6.52 -0.04
N PRO A 29 -11.37 -5.98 0.47
CA PRO A 29 -11.21 -5.86 1.91
C PRO A 29 -12.46 -5.19 2.47
N GLN A 30 -13.10 -5.87 3.41
CA GLN A 30 -14.32 -5.36 4.05
C GLN A 30 -13.97 -4.04 4.72
N GLN A 31 -14.45 -2.95 4.15
CA GLN A 31 -14.36 -1.65 4.79
C GLN A 31 -15.22 -1.65 6.04
N GLN A 32 -14.59 -1.40 7.17
CA GLN A 32 -15.33 -1.15 8.40
C GLN A 32 -16.20 0.10 8.23
N PRO A 33 -17.46 0.09 8.72
CA PRO A 33 -18.29 1.29 8.70
C PRO A 33 -17.58 2.49 9.33
N GLY A 34 -17.57 3.62 8.63
CA GLY A 34 -16.90 4.85 9.09
C GLY A 34 -15.41 4.94 8.82
N VAL A 35 -14.83 3.92 8.17
CA VAL A 35 -13.44 3.93 7.75
C VAL A 35 -13.36 3.97 6.22
N SER A 36 -12.62 4.91 5.67
CA SER A 36 -12.35 5.03 4.23
C SER A 36 -10.88 4.84 3.96
N SER A 37 -10.57 4.19 2.84
CA SER A 37 -9.19 4.04 2.36
C SER A 37 -8.89 5.13 1.34
N LEU A 38 -7.78 5.83 1.54
CA LEU A 38 -7.28 6.83 0.59
C LEU A 38 -6.03 6.28 -0.10
N PRO A 39 -5.97 6.34 -1.43
CA PRO A 39 -4.73 6.04 -2.14
C PRO A 39 -3.69 7.12 -1.84
N VAL A 40 -2.50 6.71 -1.47
CA VAL A 40 -1.37 7.61 -1.23
C VAL A 40 -0.28 7.28 -2.25
N MET A 41 0.22 8.30 -2.93
CA MET A 41 1.36 8.16 -3.82
C MET A 41 2.65 8.24 -3.02
N VAL A 42 3.48 7.22 -3.17
CA VAL A 42 4.77 7.11 -2.50
C VAL A 42 5.87 7.22 -3.55
N GLN A 43 6.85 8.08 -3.31
CA GLN A 43 7.99 8.24 -4.19
C GLN A 43 9.12 7.32 -3.73
N CYS A 44 9.51 6.39 -4.57
CA CYS A 44 10.63 5.49 -4.31
C CYS A 44 11.78 5.77 -5.29
N GLY A 45 12.99 5.64 -4.81
CA GLY A 45 14.18 5.81 -5.60
C GLY A 45 15.39 5.20 -4.91
N SER A 46 16.57 5.38 -5.51
CA SER A 46 17.81 4.97 -4.85
C SER A 46 18.01 5.75 -3.54
N ALA A 47 18.64 5.12 -2.58
CA ALA A 47 18.96 5.77 -1.30
C ALA A 47 19.71 7.09 -1.53
N ALA A 48 20.69 7.10 -2.43
CA ALA A 48 21.46 8.30 -2.74
C ALA A 48 20.56 9.45 -3.24
N THR A 49 19.59 9.18 -4.09
CA THR A 49 18.71 10.21 -4.64
C THR A 49 17.75 10.77 -3.59
N ILE A 50 17.08 9.90 -2.86
CA ILE A 50 16.10 10.31 -1.83
C ILE A 50 16.81 11.01 -0.66
N MET A 51 17.92 10.46 -0.20
CA MET A 51 18.64 11.00 0.93
C MET A 51 19.29 12.34 0.63
N LYS A 52 19.68 12.60 -0.63
CA LYS A 52 20.21 13.89 -1.04
C LYS A 52 19.23 15.04 -0.78
N SER A 53 17.96 14.84 -1.04
CA SER A 53 16.94 15.85 -0.72
C SER A 53 16.77 16.02 0.79
N ILE A 54 16.69 14.94 1.52
CA ILE A 54 16.44 14.96 2.97
C ILE A 54 17.61 15.60 3.71
N THR A 55 18.84 15.15 3.47
CA THR A 55 20.02 15.64 4.18
C THR A 55 20.62 16.90 3.57
N GLY A 56 20.53 17.07 2.26
CA GLY A 56 21.14 18.19 1.53
C GLY A 56 20.22 19.40 1.37
N GLU A 57 18.99 19.21 0.91
CA GLU A 57 18.06 20.32 0.67
C GLU A 57 17.34 20.74 1.95
N PHE A 58 16.83 19.78 2.72
CA PHE A 58 16.09 20.06 3.93
C PHE A 58 16.93 20.08 5.20
N ASN A 59 18.20 19.67 5.12
CA ASN A 59 19.12 19.58 6.26
C ASN A 59 18.50 18.85 7.46
N GLU A 60 17.78 17.80 7.20
CA GLU A 60 17.16 16.98 8.23
C GLU A 60 18.13 15.91 8.74
N VAL A 61 18.01 15.59 9.99
CA VAL A 61 18.78 14.54 10.67
C VAL A 61 17.85 13.46 11.20
N PRO A 62 18.30 12.20 11.35
CA PRO A 62 17.44 11.13 11.82
C PRO A 62 17.03 11.40 13.27
N PHE A 63 15.73 11.29 13.52
CA PHE A 63 15.14 11.50 14.84
C PHE A 63 14.67 10.20 15.49
N ALA A 64 13.96 9.38 14.75
CA ALA A 64 13.40 8.12 15.25
C ALA A 64 13.41 7.05 14.16
N LYS A 65 13.64 5.80 14.57
CA LYS A 65 13.64 4.65 13.67
C LYS A 65 12.72 3.57 14.22
N MET A 66 11.97 2.93 13.34
CA MET A 66 11.00 1.91 13.70
C MET A 66 10.91 0.82 12.63
N LEU A 67 10.58 -0.39 13.04
CA LEU A 67 10.20 -1.44 12.11
C LEU A 67 8.77 -1.21 11.67
N VAL A 68 8.53 -1.22 10.36
CA VAL A 68 7.20 -1.01 9.79
C VAL A 68 6.81 -2.18 8.89
N SER A 69 5.54 -2.50 8.90
CA SER A 69 4.97 -3.50 8.01
C SER A 69 3.70 -2.96 7.39
N PHE A 70 3.49 -3.23 6.13
CA PHE A 70 2.29 -2.83 5.41
C PHE A 70 1.95 -3.82 4.29
N THR A 71 0.72 -3.79 3.86
CA THR A 71 0.24 -4.64 2.78
C THR A 71 0.20 -3.85 1.48
N ALA A 72 0.91 -4.31 0.48
CA ALA A 72 0.84 -3.75 -0.87
C ALA A 72 -0.52 -4.05 -1.52
N PRO A 73 -0.94 -3.30 -2.55
CA PRO A 73 -2.19 -3.57 -3.26
C PRO A 73 -2.30 -4.98 -3.83
N SER A 74 -1.17 -5.62 -4.11
CA SER A 74 -1.09 -7.03 -4.53
C SER A 74 -1.42 -8.04 -3.43
N GLY A 75 -1.60 -7.60 -2.18
CA GLY A 75 -1.74 -8.45 -1.00
C GLY A 75 -0.42 -8.89 -0.37
N GLN A 76 0.71 -8.52 -0.98
CA GLN A 76 2.03 -8.85 -0.44
C GLN A 76 2.31 -8.05 0.83
N GLN A 77 2.81 -8.75 1.86
CA GLN A 77 3.32 -8.12 3.08
C GLN A 77 4.73 -7.60 2.83
N LEU A 78 4.93 -6.32 3.10
CA LEU A 78 6.22 -5.65 3.01
C LEU A 78 6.65 -5.20 4.39
N SER A 79 7.92 -5.35 4.69
CA SER A 79 8.53 -4.86 5.94
C SER A 79 9.78 -4.07 5.63
N GLY A 80 9.98 -3.01 6.39
CA GLY A 80 11.13 -2.14 6.21
C GLY A 80 11.43 -1.33 7.46
N TRP A 81 12.45 -0.52 7.39
CA TRP A 81 12.82 0.41 8.44
C TRP A 81 12.28 1.80 8.11
N GLY A 82 11.31 2.24 8.87
CA GLY A 82 10.81 3.60 8.83
C GLY A 82 11.71 4.51 9.68
N THR A 83 12.05 5.67 9.13
CA THR A 83 12.84 6.68 9.85
C THR A 83 12.17 8.04 9.70
N ILE A 84 11.99 8.73 10.81
CA ILE A 84 11.58 10.13 10.84
C ILE A 84 12.84 10.97 10.86
N TRP A 85 12.94 11.86 9.89
CA TRP A 85 14.00 12.84 9.76
C TRP A 85 13.45 14.21 10.11
N VAL A 86 14.22 15.03 10.80
CA VAL A 86 13.76 16.33 11.33
C VAL A 86 14.86 17.37 11.19
N ASN A 87 14.46 18.57 10.82
CA ASN A 87 15.28 19.78 11.02
C ASN A 87 14.70 20.56 12.21
N ALA A 88 15.40 20.56 13.33
CA ALA A 88 14.95 21.22 14.54
C ALA A 88 14.86 22.75 14.41
N THR A 89 15.60 23.35 13.49
CA THR A 89 15.61 24.79 13.24
C THR A 89 14.41 25.23 12.42
N THR A 90 14.11 24.54 11.35
CA THR A 90 13.01 24.88 10.43
C THR A 90 11.69 24.19 10.78
N GLY A 91 11.73 23.12 11.56
CA GLY A 91 10.59 22.26 11.83
C GLY A 91 10.20 21.34 10.68
N SER A 92 10.96 21.31 9.58
CA SER A 92 10.68 20.38 8.51
C SER A 92 10.94 18.94 8.95
N TRP A 93 10.18 18.02 8.39
CA TRP A 93 10.33 16.60 8.70
C TRP A 93 9.93 15.74 7.53
N SER A 94 10.52 14.57 7.47
CA SER A 94 10.27 13.56 6.43
C SER A 94 10.18 12.19 7.06
N TYR A 95 9.27 11.37 6.55
CA TYR A 95 9.17 9.95 6.91
C TYR A 95 9.51 9.10 5.70
N VAL A 96 10.55 8.30 5.83
CA VAL A 96 11.04 7.42 4.78
C VAL A 96 11.13 5.99 5.25
N VAL A 97 10.95 5.07 4.33
CA VAL A 97 11.09 3.63 4.58
C VAL A 97 12.19 3.07 3.68
N SER A 98 13.15 2.39 4.28
CA SER A 98 14.16 1.62 3.58
C SER A 98 13.87 0.13 3.67
N PHE A 99 14.14 -0.59 2.58
CA PHE A 99 13.94 -2.04 2.53
C PHE A 99 15.28 -2.75 2.59
N PRO A 100 15.47 -3.72 3.51
CA PRO A 100 16.77 -4.33 3.78
C PRO A 100 17.41 -5.04 2.57
N ASP A 101 16.57 -5.57 1.68
CA ASP A 101 17.02 -6.35 0.53
C ASP A 101 17.17 -5.53 -0.76
N SER A 102 17.09 -4.22 -0.67
CA SER A 102 17.07 -3.32 -1.80
C SER A 102 17.77 -2.01 -1.48
N ASP A 103 18.39 -1.38 -2.46
CA ASP A 103 18.87 0.01 -2.35
C ASP A 103 17.74 1.04 -2.49
N SER A 104 16.51 0.58 -2.53
CA SER A 104 15.34 1.44 -2.66
C SER A 104 14.92 2.04 -1.32
N VAL A 105 14.71 3.33 -1.33
CA VAL A 105 14.14 4.11 -0.22
C VAL A 105 12.88 4.78 -0.73
N CYS A 106 11.84 4.70 0.04
CA CYS A 106 10.55 5.31 -0.28
C CYS A 106 10.26 6.48 0.65
N TYR A 107 10.00 7.64 0.05
CA TYR A 107 9.50 8.81 0.76
C TYR A 107 7.98 8.70 0.87
N PHE A 108 7.49 8.56 2.08
CA PHE A 108 6.06 8.38 2.33
C PHE A 108 5.33 9.70 2.54
N LEU A 109 5.84 10.52 3.42
CA LEU A 109 5.21 11.80 3.74
C LEU A 109 6.21 12.71 4.46
N GLY A 110 5.86 13.97 4.52
CA GLY A 110 6.63 14.97 5.23
C GLY A 110 5.82 16.23 5.45
N GLY A 111 6.37 17.16 6.16
CA GLY A 111 5.65 18.37 6.50
C GLY A 111 6.52 19.39 7.22
N LYS A 112 5.86 20.26 7.94
CA LYS A 112 6.43 21.37 8.72
C LYS A 112 5.94 21.29 10.16
N ASP A 113 6.49 22.16 10.98
CA ASP A 113 6.07 22.35 12.36
C ASP A 113 6.18 21.08 13.22
N PHE A 114 7.22 20.29 12.97
CA PHE A 114 7.52 19.16 13.83
C PHE A 114 7.80 19.64 15.25
N GLY A 115 7.09 19.11 16.21
CA GLY A 115 7.24 19.47 17.60
C GLY A 115 6.45 18.54 18.51
N PRO A 116 6.55 18.76 19.82
CA PRO A 116 5.82 17.94 20.78
C PRO A 116 4.31 18.10 20.58
N ALA A 117 3.57 17.00 20.70
CA ALA A 117 2.13 17.03 20.72
C ALA A 117 1.65 17.79 21.97
N THR A 118 0.88 18.86 21.75
CA THR A 118 0.26 19.60 22.83
C THR A 118 -1.14 19.07 23.12
N LYS A 119 -1.52 19.09 24.40
CA LYS A 119 -2.87 18.71 24.81
C LYS A 119 -3.88 19.67 24.18
N GLY A 120 -4.82 19.16 23.40
CA GLY A 120 -5.87 19.98 22.80
C GLY A 120 -5.60 20.40 21.35
N ILE A 121 -4.92 19.57 20.56
CA ILE A 121 -4.90 19.73 19.11
C ILE A 121 -6.34 19.69 18.59
N LYS A 122 -6.85 20.85 18.25
CA LYS A 122 -8.11 20.94 17.51
C LYS A 122 -7.78 20.74 16.04
N SER A 123 -8.21 19.62 15.52
CA SER A 123 -8.19 19.38 14.07
C SER A 123 -9.11 20.37 13.34
#